data_cbe6af50a0f2a9b4958e83b47c15ad26
#
_entry.id   cbe6af50a0f2a9b4958e83b47c15ad26
#
_cell.length_a   1.000
_cell.length_b   1.000
_cell.length_c   1.000
_cell.angle_alpha   90.00
_cell.angle_beta   90.00
_cell.angle_gamma   90.00
#
_symmetry.space_group_name_H-M   'P 1'
#
loop_
_entity.id
_entity.type
_entity.pdbx_description
1 polymer ?
#
loop_
_entity_poly.entity_id
_entity_poly.type
_entity_poly.pdbx_seq_one_letter_code
_entity_poly.pdbx_strand_id
1 'polypeptide(L)'
;MSKILVVHGSPRGDRSHSRRLAEAFVSAWQPAHPQSQVTRREVGRTVIAPVNEAFIAAAFYPEPENRPLIMRADLALSDALVEELQAHDRLVISAPMHNFSVPSGVKAWIDQIVRIGLTFNHSLDNGVSHYEPLVLGKKALIVRSEERRVGKEC
;
A
#
# COMPACT_ATOMS: atom_id res chain seq x y z
N MET A 1 -6.46 20.93 -3.89
CA MET A 1 -5.41 20.72 -2.88
C MET A 1 -4.94 19.29 -3.03
N SER A 2 -3.67 19.04 -3.34
CA SER A 2 -3.17 17.68 -3.61
C SER A 2 -2.73 17.00 -2.32
N LYS A 3 -3.04 15.71 -2.18
CA LYS A 3 -2.67 14.89 -1.01
C LYS A 3 -1.77 13.74 -1.46
N ILE A 4 -0.60 13.62 -0.84
CA ILE A 4 0.35 12.54 -1.10
C ILE A 4 0.41 11.59 0.07
N LEU A 5 0.26 10.30 -0.21
CA LEU A 5 0.58 9.22 0.72
C LEU A 5 1.96 8.67 0.37
N VAL A 6 2.89 8.75 1.30
CA VAL A 6 4.24 8.18 1.18
C VAL A 6 4.33 6.92 2.02
N VAL A 7 4.49 5.78 1.38
CA VAL A 7 4.59 4.47 2.03
C VAL A 7 6.05 4.04 2.10
N HIS A 8 6.59 3.93 3.31
CA HIS A 8 7.99 3.55 3.55
C HIS A 8 8.10 2.07 3.90
N GLY A 9 8.65 1.29 2.95
CA GLY A 9 8.78 -0.16 3.10
C GLY A 9 10.09 -0.65 3.70
N SER A 10 11.05 0.24 3.93
CA SER A 10 12.37 -0.16 4.45
C SER A 10 12.41 -0.23 5.97
N PRO A 11 12.89 -1.34 6.57
CA PRO A 11 13.10 -1.43 8.02
C PRO A 11 14.33 -0.63 8.49
N ARG A 12 15.20 -0.17 7.57
CA ARG A 12 16.45 0.52 7.92
C ARG A 12 16.27 1.98 8.33
N GLY A 13 15.05 2.53 8.31
CA GLY A 13 14.77 3.93 8.65
C GLY A 13 15.60 4.89 7.79
N ASP A 14 16.29 5.85 8.42
CA ASP A 14 17.03 6.92 7.74
C ASP A 14 18.26 6.41 6.95
N ARG A 15 18.74 5.20 7.23
CA ARG A 15 19.79 4.54 6.46
C ARG A 15 19.29 3.93 5.14
N SER A 16 18.01 4.03 4.84
CA SER A 16 17.42 3.48 3.63
C SER A 16 17.62 4.39 2.41
N HIS A 17 18.19 3.84 1.35
CA HIS A 17 18.34 4.56 0.07
C HIS A 17 17.00 4.86 -0.59
N SER A 18 16.07 3.89 -0.65
CA SER A 18 14.75 4.12 -1.24
C SER A 18 13.94 5.16 -0.46
N ARG A 19 14.02 5.17 0.88
CA ARG A 19 13.40 6.23 1.70
C ARG A 19 13.96 7.60 1.34
N ARG A 20 15.30 7.76 1.34
CA ARG A 20 15.94 9.04 1.02
C ARG A 20 15.54 9.57 -0.36
N LEU A 21 15.44 8.70 -1.36
CA LEU A 21 14.98 9.08 -2.69
C LEU A 21 13.51 9.52 -2.70
N ALA A 22 12.63 8.80 -1.98
CA ALA A 22 11.22 9.20 -1.87
C ALA A 22 11.07 10.55 -1.15
N GLU A 23 11.81 10.78 -0.07
CA GLU A 23 11.78 12.08 0.63
C GLU A 23 12.40 13.20 -0.20
N ALA A 24 13.45 12.93 -0.98
CA ALA A 24 14.01 13.90 -1.93
C ALA A 24 12.97 14.31 -2.99
N PHE A 25 12.20 13.36 -3.52
CA PHE A 25 11.08 13.66 -4.41
C PHE A 25 10.05 14.56 -3.73
N VAL A 26 9.61 14.23 -2.52
CA VAL A 26 8.63 15.03 -1.77
C VAL A 26 9.15 16.44 -1.54
N SER A 27 10.41 16.58 -1.11
CA SER A 27 11.06 17.88 -0.85
C SER A 27 11.18 18.74 -2.11
N ALA A 28 11.46 18.13 -3.26
CA ALA A 28 11.52 18.84 -4.55
C ALA A 28 10.12 19.20 -5.07
N TRP A 29 9.11 18.39 -4.74
CA TRP A 29 7.75 18.59 -5.23
C TRP A 29 6.96 19.63 -4.42
N GLN A 30 7.15 19.69 -3.10
CA GLN A 30 6.40 20.58 -2.19
C GLN A 30 6.49 22.09 -2.53
N PRO A 31 7.65 22.66 -2.90
CA PRO A 31 7.74 24.09 -3.25
C PRO A 31 6.84 24.50 -4.42
N ALA A 32 6.66 23.60 -5.39
CA ALA A 32 5.76 23.83 -6.53
C ALA A 32 4.27 23.58 -6.15
N HIS A 33 4.03 22.99 -4.99
CA HIS A 33 2.69 22.63 -4.51
C HIS A 33 2.53 22.96 -3.02
N PRO A 34 2.63 24.23 -2.62
CA PRO A 34 2.75 24.64 -1.20
C PRO A 34 1.53 24.29 -0.34
N GLN A 35 0.37 24.09 -0.97
CA GLN A 35 -0.86 23.70 -0.26
C GLN A 35 -1.07 22.18 -0.18
N SER A 36 -0.10 21.38 -0.63
CA SER A 36 -0.23 19.93 -0.58
C SER A 36 -0.04 19.37 0.83
N GLN A 37 -0.77 18.30 1.12
CA GLN A 37 -0.62 17.55 2.36
C GLN A 37 0.19 16.27 2.08
N VAL A 38 1.12 15.94 2.96
CA VAL A 38 1.95 14.74 2.87
C VAL A 38 1.75 13.89 4.10
N THR A 39 1.17 12.71 3.90
CA THR A 39 1.02 11.68 4.92
C THR A 39 2.09 10.61 4.75
N ARG A 40 2.66 10.14 5.83
CA ARG A 40 3.71 9.10 5.80
C ARG A 40 3.21 7.85 6.53
N ARG A 41 3.29 6.71 5.84
CA ARG A 41 2.95 5.39 6.35
C ARG A 41 4.20 4.53 6.46
N GLU A 42 4.52 4.11 7.68
CA GLU A 42 5.65 3.21 7.96
C GLU A 42 5.20 1.76 7.95
N VAL A 43 5.49 1.04 6.86
CA VAL A 43 5.17 -0.39 6.75
C VAL A 43 6.40 -1.28 6.89
N GLY A 44 7.60 -0.70 6.82
CA GLY A 44 8.85 -1.43 7.05
C GLY A 44 9.26 -1.53 8.52
N ARG A 45 8.69 -0.72 9.40
CA ARG A 45 9.03 -0.64 10.82
C ARG A 45 7.84 -0.87 11.74
N THR A 46 6.64 -0.63 11.25
CA THR A 46 5.39 -0.93 11.96
C THR A 46 4.84 -2.24 11.43
N VAL A 47 4.40 -3.10 12.33
CA VAL A 47 3.82 -4.39 11.95
C VAL A 47 2.47 -4.14 11.29
N ILE A 48 2.36 -4.55 10.03
CA ILE A 48 1.08 -4.72 9.34
C ILE A 48 0.73 -6.19 9.45
N ALA A 49 -0.39 -6.49 10.07
CA ALA A 49 -0.85 -7.88 10.20
C ALA A 49 -1.06 -8.50 8.81
N PRO A 50 -0.48 -9.68 8.52
CA PRO A 50 -0.80 -10.40 7.29
C PRO A 50 -2.28 -10.82 7.30
N VAL A 51 -2.86 -10.97 6.12
CA VAL A 51 -4.22 -11.50 5.99
C VAL A 51 -4.27 -12.94 6.50
N ASN A 52 -5.35 -13.28 7.18
CA ASN A 52 -5.61 -14.59 7.75
C ASN A 52 -7.02 -15.06 7.39
N GLU A 53 -7.43 -16.24 7.87
CA GLU A 53 -8.75 -16.81 7.57
C GLU A 53 -9.89 -15.90 8.04
N ALA A 54 -9.80 -15.32 9.24
CA ALA A 54 -10.83 -14.43 9.77
C ALA A 54 -11.01 -13.19 8.90
N PHE A 55 -9.89 -12.60 8.43
CA PHE A 55 -9.91 -11.52 7.46
C PHE A 55 -10.61 -11.94 6.15
N ILE A 56 -10.26 -13.10 5.60
CA ILE A 56 -10.83 -13.59 4.34
C ILE A 56 -12.34 -13.81 4.49
N ALA A 57 -12.75 -14.51 5.54
CA ALA A 57 -14.17 -14.76 5.84
C ALA A 57 -14.95 -13.44 5.97
N ALA A 58 -14.38 -12.45 6.65
CA ALA A 58 -14.98 -11.13 6.80
C ALA A 58 -15.01 -10.33 5.50
N ALA A 59 -13.92 -10.35 4.71
CA ALA A 59 -13.82 -9.59 3.46
C ALA A 59 -14.81 -10.07 2.40
N PHE A 60 -15.05 -11.39 2.34
CA PHE A 60 -15.95 -12.03 1.38
C PHE A 60 -17.34 -12.34 1.96
N TYR A 61 -17.68 -11.77 3.11
CA TYR A 61 -19.02 -11.95 3.67
C TYR A 61 -20.08 -11.43 2.70
N PRO A 62 -21.11 -12.25 2.35
CA PRO A 62 -22.03 -11.96 1.25
C PRO A 62 -22.81 -10.64 1.40
N GLU A 63 -23.12 -10.27 2.64
CA GLU A 63 -23.91 -9.09 2.98
C GLU A 63 -23.05 -8.11 3.81
N PRO A 64 -22.18 -7.29 3.19
CA PRO A 64 -21.21 -6.45 3.90
C PRO A 64 -21.81 -5.56 4.99
N GLU A 65 -23.03 -5.07 4.79
CA GLU A 65 -23.78 -4.24 5.74
C GLU A 65 -24.22 -5.00 6.98
N ASN A 66 -24.43 -6.31 6.87
CA ASN A 66 -24.88 -7.19 7.92
C ASN A 66 -23.74 -7.95 8.63
N ARG A 67 -22.46 -7.59 8.37
CA ARG A 67 -21.32 -8.22 9.02
C ARG A 67 -21.43 -8.18 10.54
N PRO A 68 -21.24 -9.31 11.23
CA PRO A 68 -21.11 -9.34 12.68
C PRO A 68 -19.98 -8.42 13.19
N LEU A 69 -20.12 -7.91 14.42
CA LEU A 69 -19.13 -7.00 15.02
C LEU A 69 -17.71 -7.58 15.03
N ILE A 70 -17.58 -8.88 15.27
CA ILE A 70 -16.27 -9.56 15.26
C ILE A 70 -15.62 -9.48 13.87
N MET A 71 -16.35 -9.69 12.79
CA MET A 71 -15.85 -9.60 11.43
C MET A 71 -15.49 -8.15 11.04
N ARG A 72 -16.22 -7.17 11.58
CA ARG A 72 -15.86 -5.75 11.40
C ARG A 72 -14.55 -5.44 12.11
N ALA A 73 -14.32 -6.00 13.29
CA ALA A 73 -13.07 -5.85 14.02
C ALA A 73 -11.88 -6.47 13.25
N ASP A 74 -12.08 -7.63 12.61
CA ASP A 74 -11.06 -8.30 11.79
C ASP A 74 -10.65 -7.45 10.57
N LEU A 75 -11.54 -6.61 10.06
CA LEU A 75 -11.30 -5.71 8.92
C LEU A 75 -10.84 -4.31 9.29
N ALA A 76 -10.86 -3.93 10.56
CA ALA A 76 -10.66 -2.55 10.99
C ALA A 76 -9.32 -1.95 10.51
N LEU A 77 -8.23 -2.73 10.54
CA LEU A 77 -6.93 -2.29 9.99
C LEU A 77 -7.03 -2.03 8.50
N SER A 78 -7.61 -2.96 7.77
CA SER A 78 -7.75 -2.87 6.32
C SER A 78 -8.63 -1.69 5.92
N ASP A 79 -9.74 -1.48 6.60
CA ASP A 79 -10.66 -0.38 6.34
C ASP A 79 -9.94 0.98 6.53
N ALA A 80 -9.17 1.14 7.61
CA ALA A 80 -8.37 2.33 7.85
C ALA A 80 -7.30 2.57 6.77
N LEU A 81 -6.63 1.49 6.29
CA LEU A 81 -5.62 1.60 5.24
C LEU A 81 -6.22 1.90 3.85
N VAL A 82 -7.41 1.36 3.56
CA VAL A 82 -8.15 1.66 2.33
C VAL A 82 -8.65 3.10 2.35
N GLU A 83 -9.22 3.56 3.46
CA GLU A 83 -9.65 4.95 3.64
C GLU A 83 -8.47 5.91 3.46
N GLU A 84 -7.32 5.60 4.07
CA GLU A 84 -6.10 6.39 3.88
C GLU A 84 -5.69 6.43 2.40
N LEU A 85 -5.68 5.29 1.70
CA LEU A 85 -5.38 5.25 0.27
C LEU A 85 -6.37 6.09 -0.53
N GLN A 86 -7.66 5.95 -0.28
CA GLN A 86 -8.72 6.67 -1.00
C GLN A 86 -8.66 8.19 -0.78
N ALA A 87 -8.29 8.63 0.41
CA ALA A 87 -8.17 10.05 0.78
C ALA A 87 -7.03 10.80 0.08
N HIS A 88 -6.12 10.12 -0.61
CA HIS A 88 -4.93 10.71 -1.24
C HIS A 88 -4.96 10.59 -2.76
N ASP A 89 -4.51 11.64 -3.48
CA ASP A 89 -4.49 11.70 -4.95
C ASP A 89 -3.23 11.07 -5.54
N ARG A 90 -2.16 11.02 -4.75
CA ARG A 90 -0.83 10.57 -5.17
C ARG A 90 -0.27 9.58 -4.17
N LEU A 91 0.43 8.60 -4.69
CA LEU A 91 1.07 7.55 -3.91
C LEU A 91 2.56 7.51 -4.23
N VAL A 92 3.40 7.55 -3.21
CA VAL A 92 4.84 7.34 -3.34
C VAL A 92 5.21 6.11 -2.50
N ILE A 93 5.66 5.05 -3.14
CA ILE A 93 6.06 3.81 -2.43
C ILE A 93 7.57 3.68 -2.49
N SER A 94 8.23 3.73 -1.34
CA SER A 94 9.66 3.42 -1.24
C SER A 94 9.87 1.98 -0.78
N ALA A 95 10.36 1.13 -1.68
CA ALA A 95 10.53 -0.29 -1.43
C ALA A 95 11.94 -0.76 -1.82
N PRO A 96 12.83 -1.09 -0.86
CA PRO A 96 14.06 -1.78 -1.21
C PRO A 96 13.75 -3.20 -1.70
N MET A 97 14.65 -3.78 -2.47
CA MET A 97 14.54 -5.19 -2.83
C MET A 97 14.94 -6.07 -1.63
N HIS A 98 14.07 -6.99 -1.25
CA HIS A 98 14.34 -8.04 -0.28
C HIS A 98 14.06 -9.40 -0.93
N ASN A 99 15.06 -10.30 -0.95
CA ASN A 99 14.91 -11.64 -1.52
C ASN A 99 14.24 -11.63 -2.92
N PHE A 100 14.73 -10.74 -3.81
CA PHE A 100 14.24 -10.55 -5.18
C PHE A 100 12.79 -10.01 -5.28
N SER A 101 12.18 -9.58 -4.18
CA SER A 101 10.81 -9.07 -4.13
C SER A 101 10.72 -7.78 -3.31
N VAL A 102 9.50 -7.36 -2.98
CA VAL A 102 9.24 -6.27 -2.04
C VAL A 102 9.41 -6.73 -0.59
N PRO A 103 9.68 -5.83 0.37
CA PRO A 103 9.66 -6.17 1.79
C PRO A 103 8.32 -6.74 2.23
N SER A 104 8.33 -7.68 3.19
CA SER A 104 7.12 -8.33 3.71
C SER A 104 6.07 -7.34 4.21
N GLY A 105 6.49 -6.25 4.87
CA GLY A 105 5.57 -5.20 5.32
C GLY A 105 4.87 -4.47 4.16
N VAL A 106 5.54 -4.27 3.02
CA VAL A 106 4.91 -3.72 1.81
C VAL A 106 3.91 -4.71 1.24
N LYS A 107 4.26 -6.01 1.19
CA LYS A 107 3.34 -7.04 0.72
C LYS A 107 2.10 -7.13 1.63
N ALA A 108 2.30 -7.15 2.95
CA ALA A 108 1.20 -7.18 3.90
C ALA A 108 0.29 -5.94 3.75
N TRP A 109 0.87 -4.75 3.54
CA TRP A 109 0.10 -3.55 3.28
C TRP A 109 -0.73 -3.65 1.99
N ILE A 110 -0.13 -4.17 0.90
CA ILE A 110 -0.85 -4.41 -0.37
C ILE A 110 -2.02 -5.36 -0.13
N ASP A 111 -1.81 -6.47 0.59
CA ASP A 111 -2.84 -7.46 0.86
C ASP A 111 -4.01 -6.89 1.69
N GLN A 112 -3.73 -5.93 2.57
CA GLN A 112 -4.75 -5.25 3.36
C GLN A 112 -5.58 -4.25 2.54
N ILE A 113 -4.99 -3.58 1.53
CA ILE A 113 -5.69 -2.56 0.74
C ILE A 113 -6.37 -3.09 -0.52
N VAL A 114 -6.01 -4.30 -0.97
CA VAL A 114 -6.68 -4.94 -2.12
C VAL A 114 -7.96 -5.63 -1.64
N ARG A 115 -9.05 -4.87 -1.65
CA ARG A 115 -10.35 -5.24 -1.07
C ARG A 115 -11.46 -5.20 -2.11
N ILE A 116 -12.17 -6.32 -2.23
CA ILE A 116 -13.36 -6.41 -3.08
C ILE A 116 -14.45 -5.44 -2.58
N GLY A 117 -15.09 -4.76 -3.52
CA GLY A 117 -16.12 -3.75 -3.24
C GLY A 117 -15.59 -2.40 -2.74
N LEU A 118 -14.28 -2.27 -2.43
CA LEU A 118 -13.66 -1.03 -1.96
C LEU A 118 -12.58 -0.49 -2.90
N THR A 119 -11.69 -1.37 -3.36
CA THR A 119 -10.59 -0.98 -4.26
C THR A 119 -10.67 -1.64 -5.62
N PHE A 120 -11.40 -2.73 -5.74
CA PHE A 120 -11.74 -3.37 -7.01
C PHE A 120 -13.06 -4.14 -6.90
N ASN A 121 -13.71 -4.37 -8.03
CA ASN A 121 -14.80 -5.34 -8.19
C ASN A 121 -14.30 -6.57 -8.94
N HIS A 122 -14.95 -7.70 -8.69
CA HIS A 122 -14.74 -8.94 -9.41
C HIS A 122 -16.08 -9.47 -9.88
N SER A 123 -16.15 -9.85 -11.14
CA SER A 123 -17.29 -10.55 -11.73
C SER A 123 -16.82 -11.75 -12.53
N LEU A 124 -17.68 -12.73 -12.67
CA LEU A 124 -17.45 -13.92 -13.48
C LEU A 124 -18.45 -13.90 -14.65
N ASP A 125 -17.94 -13.85 -15.90
CA ASP A 125 -18.76 -13.95 -17.09
C ASP A 125 -18.28 -15.12 -17.95
N ASN A 126 -19.17 -16.08 -18.23
CA ASN A 126 -18.87 -17.29 -19.01
C ASN A 126 -17.61 -18.06 -18.53
N GLY A 127 -17.34 -18.08 -17.21
CA GLY A 127 -16.16 -18.70 -16.62
C GLY A 127 -14.88 -17.87 -16.70
N VAL A 128 -14.95 -16.64 -17.21
CA VAL A 128 -13.84 -15.69 -17.25
C VAL A 128 -13.95 -14.67 -16.12
N SER A 129 -12.88 -14.52 -15.35
CA SER A 129 -12.81 -13.51 -14.27
C SER A 129 -12.55 -12.12 -14.85
N HIS A 130 -13.38 -11.16 -14.48
CA HIS A 130 -13.21 -9.74 -14.79
C HIS A 130 -12.94 -8.97 -13.52
N TYR A 131 -11.94 -8.07 -13.56
CA TYR A 131 -11.57 -7.19 -12.45
C TYR A 131 -11.75 -5.74 -12.87
N GLU A 132 -12.55 -5.00 -12.12
CA GLU A 132 -12.79 -3.59 -12.34
C GLU A 132 -12.15 -2.78 -11.21
N PRO A 133 -11.22 -1.84 -11.49
CA PRO A 133 -10.63 -0.99 -10.47
C PRO A 133 -11.63 0.04 -9.97
N LEU A 134 -11.70 0.24 -8.65
CA LEU A 134 -12.52 1.28 -8.01
C LEU A 134 -11.69 2.49 -7.55
N VAL A 135 -10.37 2.33 -7.45
CA VAL A 135 -9.44 3.40 -7.08
C VAL A 135 -8.87 4.03 -8.35
N LEU A 136 -9.57 5.05 -8.86
CA LEU A 136 -9.24 5.69 -10.13
C LEU A 136 -8.56 7.05 -9.94
N GLY A 137 -7.91 7.54 -11.01
CA GLY A 137 -7.38 8.91 -11.10
C GLY A 137 -6.13 9.18 -10.26
N LYS A 138 -5.59 8.19 -9.55
CA LYS A 138 -4.38 8.35 -8.72
C LYS A 138 -3.11 8.25 -9.56
N LYS A 139 -2.09 9.01 -9.15
CA LYS A 139 -0.74 8.91 -9.70
C LYS A 139 0.16 8.21 -8.70
N ALA A 140 0.91 7.19 -9.14
CA ALA A 140 1.82 6.44 -8.29
C ALA A 140 3.27 6.59 -8.77
N LEU A 141 4.19 6.79 -7.81
CA LEU A 141 5.63 6.72 -7.99
C LEU A 141 6.17 5.58 -7.13
N ILE A 142 6.84 4.62 -7.74
CA ILE A 142 7.52 3.55 -7.04
C ILE A 142 9.02 3.81 -7.07
N VAL A 143 9.61 3.94 -5.88
CA VAL A 143 11.05 4.15 -5.69
C VAL A 143 11.64 2.85 -5.17
N ARG A 144 12.32 2.14 -6.04
CA ARG A 144 13.00 0.89 -5.69
C ARG A 144 14.50 1.12 -5.56
N SER A 145 15.11 0.60 -4.52
CA SER A 145 16.57 0.50 -4.40
C SER A 145 17.00 -0.96 -4.44
N GLU A 146 18.04 -1.22 -5.21
CA GLU A 146 18.69 -2.50 -5.34
C GLU A 146 20.18 -2.31 -5.05
N GLU A 147 20.72 -3.00 -4.04
CA GLU A 147 22.17 -3.05 -3.82
C GLU A 147 22.74 -4.09 -4.78
N ARG A 148 23.21 -3.66 -5.94
CA ARG A 148 24.09 -4.47 -6.75
C ARG A 148 25.51 -4.38 -6.15
N ARG A 149 25.98 -5.41 -5.50
CA ARG A 149 27.41 -5.57 -5.29
C ARG A 149 28.03 -5.90 -6.65
N VAL A 150 28.58 -4.87 -7.29
CA VAL A 150 29.45 -5.06 -8.45
C VAL A 150 30.75 -5.63 -7.91
N GLY A 151 31.05 -6.89 -8.24
CA GLY A 151 32.40 -7.46 -8.15
C GLY A 151 32.85 -7.83 -6.74
N LYS A 152 32.48 -9.02 -6.29
CA LYS A 152 33.45 -10.00 -5.79
C LYS A 152 33.03 -11.32 -6.44
N GLU A 153 33.74 -11.64 -7.52
CA GLU A 153 33.79 -12.97 -8.02
C GLU A 153 34.26 -13.87 -6.88
N CYS A 154 33.51 -14.93 -6.59
CA CYS A 154 33.99 -16.05 -5.77
C CYS A 154 34.99 -16.86 -6.58
#